data_12f3e664544c3144c9200b3c6565a326
#
_entry.id   12f3e664544c3144c9200b3c6565a326
#
_cell.length_a   1.000
_cell.length_b   1.000
_cell.length_c   1.000
_cell.angle_alpha   90.00
_cell.angle_beta   90.00
_cell.angle_gamma   90.00
#
_symmetry.space_group_name_H-M   'P 1'
#
loop_
_entity.id
_entity.type
_entity.pdbx_description
1 polymer ?
#
loop_
_entity_poly.entity_id
_entity_poly.type
_entity_poly.pdbx_seq_one_letter_code
_entity_poly.pdbx_strand_id
1 'polypeptide(L)'
;MKINKIKSYAKVNLALNITGKKKLLHKIESIISFIDLHDIILINEIKKSKHQISFHGKFSKNIKKKNTVEKLFLKLDEKNLLQGKKFKVKIKKNIPQEAGLGGGSMNAANVFNYLIKKKFVKLNEEKIKNICNSI
;
A
#
# COMPACT_ATOMS: atom_id res chain seq x y z
N MET A 1 -3.03 -23.08 -5.18
CA MET A 1 -2.30 -21.91 -4.63
C MET A 1 -3.15 -21.21 -3.58
N LYS A 2 -2.61 -21.00 -2.38
CA LYS A 2 -3.36 -20.38 -1.29
C LYS A 2 -3.47 -18.87 -1.52
N ILE A 3 -4.70 -18.36 -1.65
CA ILE A 3 -4.98 -16.92 -1.72
C ILE A 3 -5.01 -16.39 -0.30
N ASN A 4 -4.25 -15.31 -0.04
CA ASN A 4 -4.25 -14.66 1.26
C ASN A 4 -5.15 -13.42 1.20
N LYS A 5 -6.02 -13.28 2.22
CA LYS A 5 -6.96 -12.17 2.38
C LYS A 5 -6.45 -11.24 3.48
N ILE A 6 -6.43 -9.94 3.19
CA ILE A 6 -5.97 -8.89 4.11
C ILE A 6 -7.06 -7.83 4.18
N LYS A 7 -7.41 -7.39 5.39
CA LYS A 7 -8.21 -6.18 5.61
C LYS A 7 -7.27 -4.97 5.68
N SER A 8 -7.52 -3.96 4.87
CA SER A 8 -6.76 -2.71 4.81
C SER A 8 -7.64 -1.58 5.34
N TYR A 9 -7.52 -1.29 6.62
CA TYR A 9 -8.38 -0.35 7.33
C TYR A 9 -8.13 1.10 6.93
N ALA A 10 -9.19 1.89 6.92
CA ALA A 10 -9.12 3.33 6.75
C ALA A 10 -8.52 3.98 8.01
N LYS A 11 -7.81 5.08 7.78
CA LYS A 11 -7.21 5.92 8.82
C LYS A 11 -7.93 7.25 8.87
N VAL A 12 -8.27 7.73 10.05
CA VAL A 12 -8.74 9.10 10.30
C VAL A 12 -7.76 9.85 11.18
N ASN A 13 -7.59 11.13 10.91
CA ASN A 13 -6.89 12.04 11.82
C ASN A 13 -7.90 12.58 12.82
N LEU A 14 -7.73 12.27 14.09
CA LEU A 14 -8.54 12.82 15.19
C LEU A 14 -8.07 14.21 15.57
N ALA A 15 -6.77 14.45 15.45
CA ALA A 15 -6.16 15.77 15.57
C ALA A 15 -5.01 15.86 14.56
N LEU A 16 -4.81 17.04 13.98
CA LEU A 16 -3.73 17.34 13.05
C LEU A 16 -3.24 18.75 13.29
N ASN A 17 -2.03 18.90 13.79
CA ASN A 17 -1.39 20.17 14.05
C ASN A 17 -0.19 20.37 13.14
N ILE A 18 -0.05 21.56 12.57
CA ILE A 18 1.15 21.96 11.85
C ILE A 18 2.07 22.61 12.87
N THR A 19 3.20 21.94 13.18
CA THR A 19 4.15 22.39 14.22
C THR A 19 5.37 23.12 13.64
N GLY A 20 5.44 23.24 12.32
CA GLY A 20 6.51 23.97 11.66
C GLY A 20 6.64 23.64 10.18
N LYS A 21 7.66 24.22 9.55
CA LYS A 21 7.97 24.00 8.14
C LYS A 21 9.44 23.59 7.99
N LYS A 22 9.72 22.59 7.16
CA LYS A 22 11.07 22.19 6.80
C LYS A 22 11.18 22.07 5.28
N LYS A 23 11.86 23.05 4.65
CA LYS A 23 11.93 23.19 3.18
C LYS A 23 10.51 23.27 2.59
N LEU A 24 10.14 22.33 1.73
CA LEU A 24 8.82 22.24 1.08
C LEU A 24 7.77 21.42 1.85
N LEU A 25 8.15 20.83 2.99
CA LEU A 25 7.28 19.99 3.79
C LEU A 25 6.90 20.66 5.10
N HIS A 26 5.66 20.46 5.54
CA HIS A 26 5.21 20.85 6.87
C HIS A 26 5.56 19.76 7.88
N LYS A 27 6.05 20.17 9.05
CA LYS A 27 6.07 19.29 10.23
C LYS A 27 4.66 19.20 10.76
N ILE A 28 4.20 17.98 10.97
CA ILE A 28 2.86 17.73 11.49
C ILE A 28 2.95 16.81 12.72
N GLU A 29 2.08 17.07 13.66
CA GLU A 29 1.73 16.15 14.75
C GLU A 29 0.29 15.74 14.58
N SER A 30 0.01 14.45 14.67
CA SER A 30 -1.33 13.94 14.44
C SER A 30 -1.65 12.77 15.34
N ILE A 31 -2.86 12.79 15.88
CA ILE A 31 -3.47 11.62 16.51
C ILE A 31 -4.31 10.94 15.45
N ILE A 32 -3.99 9.69 15.16
CA ILE A 32 -4.71 8.88 14.17
C ILE A 32 -5.46 7.74 14.82
N SER A 33 -6.58 7.36 14.21
CA SER A 33 -7.30 6.14 14.55
C SER A 33 -7.62 5.35 13.30
N PHE A 34 -7.67 4.04 13.43
CA PHE A 34 -8.21 3.16 12.40
C PHE A 34 -9.69 2.91 12.69
N ILE A 35 -10.48 2.90 11.63
CA ILE A 35 -11.93 2.62 11.72
C ILE A 35 -12.25 1.33 10.96
N ASP A 36 -13.41 0.71 11.25
CA ASP A 36 -13.80 -0.57 10.62
C ASP A 36 -14.33 -0.39 9.18
N LEU A 37 -13.99 0.69 8.52
CA LEU A 37 -14.10 0.82 7.08
C LEU A 37 -12.81 0.32 6.45
N HIS A 38 -12.86 -0.68 5.57
CA HIS A 38 -11.66 -1.29 5.03
C HIS A 38 -11.82 -1.77 3.59
N ASP A 39 -10.73 -1.68 2.83
CA ASP A 39 -10.57 -2.40 1.57
C ASP A 39 -10.21 -3.87 1.84
N ILE A 40 -10.52 -4.75 0.90
CA ILE A 40 -10.12 -6.16 0.98
C ILE A 40 -9.09 -6.43 -0.09
N ILE A 41 -7.93 -6.91 0.31
CA ILE A 41 -6.83 -7.27 -0.57
C ILE A 41 -6.73 -8.81 -0.63
N LEU A 42 -6.78 -9.34 -1.84
CA LEU A 42 -6.46 -10.74 -2.13
C LEU A 42 -5.12 -10.79 -2.84
N ILE A 43 -4.15 -11.52 -2.28
CA ILE A 43 -2.80 -11.61 -2.82
C ILE A 43 -2.31 -13.06 -2.88
N ASN A 44 -1.69 -13.42 -4.01
CA ASN A 44 -0.98 -14.68 -4.19
C ASN A 44 0.17 -14.53 -5.18
N GLU A 45 1.18 -15.38 -5.03
CA GLU A 45 2.25 -15.52 -6.02
C GLU A 45 1.70 -16.18 -7.29
N ILE A 46 2.22 -15.75 -8.44
CA ILE A 46 1.84 -16.29 -9.77
C ILE A 46 3.07 -16.58 -10.63
N LYS A 47 2.96 -17.56 -11.52
CA LYS A 47 3.99 -17.88 -12.52
C LYS A 47 3.70 -17.10 -13.81
N LYS A 48 4.00 -15.81 -13.82
CA LYS A 48 3.83 -14.89 -14.96
C LYS A 48 5.03 -13.98 -15.11
N SER A 49 5.17 -13.30 -16.26
CA SER A 49 6.26 -12.34 -16.50
C SER A 49 6.05 -10.98 -15.81
N LYS A 50 4.79 -10.65 -15.47
CA LYS A 50 4.44 -9.35 -14.86
C LYS A 50 3.49 -9.54 -13.68
N HIS A 51 3.52 -8.59 -12.74
CA HIS A 51 2.50 -8.48 -11.70
C HIS A 51 1.12 -8.20 -12.31
N GLN A 52 0.08 -8.71 -11.67
CA GLN A 52 -1.31 -8.45 -12.05
C GLN A 52 -2.01 -7.73 -10.89
N ILE A 53 -2.28 -6.44 -11.06
CA ILE A 53 -2.95 -5.62 -10.04
C ILE A 53 -4.30 -5.20 -10.61
N SER A 54 -5.37 -5.45 -9.87
CA SER A 54 -6.74 -5.12 -10.29
C SER A 54 -7.57 -4.60 -9.12
N PHE A 55 -8.48 -3.70 -9.45
CA PHE A 55 -9.38 -3.06 -8.52
C PHE A 55 -10.83 -3.34 -8.91
N HIS A 56 -11.68 -3.54 -7.93
CA HIS A 56 -13.12 -3.70 -8.11
C HIS A 56 -13.87 -3.15 -6.90
N GLY A 57 -15.19 -3.09 -6.95
CA GLY A 57 -16.02 -2.57 -5.88
C GLY A 57 -16.47 -1.12 -6.10
N LYS A 58 -17.22 -0.58 -5.13
CA LYS A 58 -17.95 0.69 -5.24
C LYS A 58 -17.05 1.88 -5.64
N PHE A 59 -15.84 1.93 -5.11
CA PHE A 59 -14.89 3.04 -5.30
C PHE A 59 -13.69 2.68 -6.18
N SER A 60 -13.85 1.71 -7.10
CA SER A 60 -12.77 1.28 -7.99
C SER A 60 -12.67 2.05 -9.31
N LYS A 61 -13.68 2.87 -9.64
CA LYS A 61 -13.68 3.66 -10.87
C LYS A 61 -12.59 4.74 -10.83
N ASN A 62 -11.98 5.02 -11.98
CA ASN A 62 -10.98 6.09 -12.16
C ASN A 62 -9.68 5.94 -11.34
N ILE A 63 -9.34 4.73 -10.87
CA ILE A 63 -8.03 4.50 -10.26
C ILE A 63 -6.97 4.67 -11.34
N LYS A 64 -6.08 5.65 -11.13
CA LYS A 64 -5.00 5.99 -12.07
C LYS A 64 -4.06 4.80 -12.26
N LYS A 65 -3.58 4.59 -13.48
CA LYS A 65 -2.38 3.80 -13.73
C LYS A 65 -1.23 4.40 -12.91
N LYS A 66 -0.34 3.60 -12.37
CA LYS A 66 0.71 4.00 -11.41
C LYS A 66 0.15 4.44 -10.04
N ASN A 67 -0.88 3.75 -9.54
CA ASN A 67 -1.31 3.89 -8.15
C ASN A 67 -0.23 3.43 -7.16
N THR A 68 -0.43 3.68 -5.87
CA THR A 68 0.58 3.38 -4.82
C THR A 68 0.99 1.90 -4.76
N VAL A 69 0.09 0.97 -5.04
CA VAL A 69 0.41 -0.47 -5.06
C VAL A 69 1.28 -0.81 -6.27
N GLU A 70 0.99 -0.26 -7.45
CA GLU A 70 1.84 -0.44 -8.64
C GLU A 70 3.22 0.19 -8.45
N LYS A 71 3.30 1.39 -7.88
CA LYS A 71 4.57 2.04 -7.54
C LYS A 71 5.40 1.18 -6.59
N LEU A 72 4.77 0.57 -5.57
CA LEU A 72 5.45 -0.36 -4.66
C LEU A 72 6.09 -1.51 -5.44
N PHE A 73 5.33 -2.22 -6.27
CA PHE A 73 5.88 -3.35 -7.03
C PHE A 73 6.97 -2.93 -8.01
N LEU A 74 6.83 -1.79 -8.69
CA LEU A 74 7.88 -1.23 -9.54
C LEU A 74 9.17 -1.01 -8.76
N LYS A 75 9.08 -0.39 -7.56
CA LYS A 75 10.24 -0.16 -6.69
C LYS A 75 10.89 -1.46 -6.20
N LEU A 76 10.09 -2.45 -5.85
CA LEU A 76 10.60 -3.76 -5.43
C LEU A 76 11.29 -4.51 -6.57
N ASP A 77 10.76 -4.42 -7.79
CA ASP A 77 11.37 -5.00 -8.99
C ASP A 77 12.67 -4.27 -9.40
N GLU A 78 12.67 -2.92 -9.43
CA GLU A 78 13.87 -2.10 -9.70
C GLU A 78 15.05 -2.47 -8.79
N LYS A 79 14.76 -2.80 -7.53
CA LYS A 79 15.76 -3.18 -6.53
C LYS A 79 16.00 -4.71 -6.46
N ASN A 80 15.40 -5.46 -7.37
CA ASN A 80 15.44 -6.95 -7.41
C ASN A 80 15.09 -7.62 -6.07
N LEU A 81 14.25 -7.00 -5.26
CA LEU A 81 13.92 -7.50 -3.92
C LEU A 81 12.95 -8.69 -3.94
N LEU A 82 12.24 -8.90 -5.04
CA LEU A 82 11.32 -10.03 -5.23
C LEU A 82 11.97 -11.23 -5.93
N GLN A 83 13.25 -11.12 -6.33
CA GLN A 83 14.00 -12.22 -6.97
C GLN A 83 13.23 -12.83 -8.16
N GLY A 84 12.64 -11.99 -8.99
CA GLY A 84 11.85 -12.40 -10.16
C GLY A 84 10.43 -12.90 -9.86
N LYS A 85 10.05 -13.08 -8.60
CA LYS A 85 8.69 -13.51 -8.24
C LYS A 85 7.66 -12.45 -8.62
N LYS A 86 6.50 -12.92 -9.13
CA LYS A 86 5.39 -12.06 -9.51
C LYS A 86 4.14 -12.40 -8.71
N PHE A 87 3.29 -11.40 -8.52
CA PHE A 87 2.11 -11.48 -7.66
C PHE A 87 0.87 -11.03 -8.40
N LYS A 88 -0.25 -11.67 -8.07
CA LYS A 88 -1.59 -11.21 -8.41
C LYS A 88 -2.21 -10.59 -7.17
N VAL A 89 -2.62 -9.32 -7.29
CA VAL A 89 -3.26 -8.54 -6.25
C VAL A 89 -4.62 -8.07 -6.75
N LYS A 90 -5.68 -8.47 -6.06
CA LYS A 90 -7.04 -7.99 -6.31
C LYS A 90 -7.50 -7.17 -5.11
N ILE A 91 -7.93 -5.94 -5.33
CA ILE A 91 -8.35 -5.03 -4.27
C ILE A 91 -9.82 -4.66 -4.45
N LYS A 92 -10.65 -5.06 -3.47
CA LYS A 92 -12.03 -4.58 -3.39
C LYS A 92 -12.04 -3.23 -2.68
N LYS A 93 -12.35 -2.17 -3.43
CA LYS A 93 -12.40 -0.80 -2.94
C LYS A 93 -13.71 -0.50 -2.22
N ASN A 94 -13.65 -0.42 -0.91
CA ASN A 94 -14.73 0.03 -0.04
C ASN A 94 -14.45 1.42 0.54
N ILE A 95 -13.18 1.87 0.54
CA ILE A 95 -12.77 3.20 1.00
C ILE A 95 -12.85 4.16 -0.20
N PRO A 96 -13.57 5.30 -0.08
CA PRO A 96 -13.61 6.33 -1.11
C PRO A 96 -12.21 6.84 -1.48
N GLN A 97 -12.01 7.17 -2.76
CA GLN A 97 -10.77 7.80 -3.21
C GLN A 97 -10.76 9.28 -2.81
N GLU A 98 -9.56 9.81 -2.56
CA GLU A 98 -9.32 11.23 -2.27
C GLU A 98 -10.13 11.78 -1.07
N ALA A 99 -10.59 10.90 -0.18
CA ALA A 99 -11.40 11.25 1.00
C ALA A 99 -10.56 11.53 2.27
N GLY A 100 -9.23 11.64 2.17
CA GLY A 100 -8.36 11.81 3.34
C GLY A 100 -8.23 10.57 4.24
N LEU A 101 -8.82 9.45 3.86
CA LEU A 101 -8.87 8.20 4.65
C LEU A 101 -7.66 7.27 4.44
N GLY A 102 -6.68 7.70 3.67
CA GLY A 102 -5.42 6.97 3.48
C GLY A 102 -5.53 5.64 2.71
N GLY A 103 -6.65 5.35 2.05
CA GLY A 103 -6.95 4.04 1.47
C GLY A 103 -5.88 3.50 0.50
N GLY A 104 -5.35 4.34 -0.40
CA GLY A 104 -4.31 3.95 -1.35
C GLY A 104 -2.98 3.61 -0.66
N SER A 105 -2.50 4.46 0.23
CA SER A 105 -1.26 4.26 0.98
C SER A 105 -1.36 3.08 1.93
N MET A 106 -2.51 2.90 2.59
CA MET A 106 -2.74 1.74 3.46
C MET A 106 -2.76 0.43 2.68
N ASN A 107 -3.30 0.42 1.46
CA ASN A 107 -3.26 -0.77 0.60
C ASN A 107 -1.81 -1.15 0.25
N ALA A 108 -0.99 -0.18 -0.15
CA ALA A 108 0.42 -0.42 -0.44
C ALA A 108 1.19 -0.89 0.80
N ALA A 109 0.99 -0.26 1.96
CA ALA A 109 1.61 -0.63 3.22
C ALA A 109 1.24 -2.07 3.63
N ASN A 110 -0.03 -2.45 3.53
CA ASN A 110 -0.48 -3.79 3.88
C ASN A 110 0.03 -4.87 2.92
N VAL A 111 0.12 -4.57 1.61
CA VAL A 111 0.77 -5.46 0.63
C VAL A 111 2.26 -5.61 0.97
N PHE A 112 2.96 -4.52 1.27
CA PHE A 112 4.38 -4.55 1.62
C PHE A 112 4.63 -5.35 2.91
N ASN A 113 3.87 -5.11 3.95
CA ASN A 113 3.92 -5.87 5.20
C ASN A 113 3.68 -7.37 4.98
N TYR A 114 2.73 -7.73 4.11
CA TYR A 114 2.51 -9.13 3.73
C TYR A 114 3.76 -9.74 3.10
N LEU A 115 4.39 -9.05 2.14
CA LEU A 115 5.58 -9.54 1.46
C LEU A 115 6.76 -9.75 2.44
N ILE A 116 6.91 -8.84 3.42
CA ILE A 116 7.92 -8.96 4.48
C ILE A 116 7.59 -10.13 5.42
N LYS A 117 6.38 -10.21 5.95
CA LYS A 117 5.94 -11.28 6.87
C LYS A 117 6.05 -12.67 6.24
N LYS A 118 5.79 -12.79 4.94
CA LYS A 118 5.94 -14.04 4.18
C LYS A 118 7.38 -14.29 3.71
N LYS A 119 8.33 -13.44 4.09
CA LYS A 119 9.75 -13.55 3.74
C LYS A 119 10.03 -13.50 2.22
N PHE A 120 9.11 -12.96 1.42
CA PHE A 120 9.36 -12.65 0.02
C PHE A 120 10.34 -11.48 -0.14
N VAL A 121 10.30 -10.56 0.81
CA VAL A 121 11.21 -9.41 0.90
C VAL A 121 11.90 -9.45 2.26
N LYS A 122 13.23 -9.33 2.25
CA LYS A 122 14.06 -9.27 3.46
C LYS A 122 14.78 -7.92 3.49
N LEU A 123 14.40 -7.06 4.41
CA LEU A 123 14.94 -5.71 4.56
C LEU A 123 15.10 -5.34 6.03
N ASN A 124 16.08 -4.49 6.33
CA ASN A 124 16.17 -3.80 7.61
C ASN A 124 15.24 -2.57 7.65
N GLU A 125 15.04 -1.99 8.83
CA GLU A 125 14.13 -0.87 9.05
C GLU A 125 14.43 0.35 8.18
N GLU A 126 15.70 0.70 8.00
CA GLU A 126 16.13 1.83 7.19
C GLU A 126 15.72 1.67 5.73
N LYS A 127 15.95 0.49 5.16
CA LYS A 127 15.55 0.18 3.77
C LYS A 127 14.04 0.17 3.59
N ILE A 128 13.29 -0.32 4.60
CA ILE A 128 11.82 -0.25 4.61
C ILE A 128 11.37 1.21 4.54
N LYS A 129 11.92 2.07 5.41
CA LYS A 129 11.63 3.51 5.44
C LYS A 129 11.90 4.18 4.08
N ASN A 130 13.05 3.88 3.47
CA ASN A 130 13.43 4.43 2.17
C ASN A 130 12.47 4.02 1.05
N ILE A 131 11.97 2.78 1.05
CA ILE A 131 10.95 2.34 0.09
C ILE A 131 9.64 3.07 0.34
N CYS A 132 9.16 3.14 1.58
CA CYS A 132 7.91 3.83 1.92
C CYS A 132 7.93 5.31 1.51
N ASN A 133 9.07 5.99 1.66
CA ASN A 133 9.22 7.40 1.27
C ASN A 133 9.30 7.60 -0.25
N SER A 134 9.48 6.54 -1.05
CA SER A 134 9.66 6.61 -2.51
C SER A 134 8.40 6.28 -3.31
N ILE A 135 7.31 5.89 -2.65
CA ILE A 135 6.02 5.52 -3.23
C ILE A 135 4.92 6.48 -2.79
#